data_cc279e92ecd8065ad03059fddcd5244f
#
_entry.id   cc279e92ecd8065ad03059fddcd5244f
#
_cell.length_a   1.000
_cell.length_b   1.000
_cell.length_c   1.000
_cell.angle_alpha   90.00
_cell.angle_beta   90.00
_cell.angle_gamma   90.00
#
_symmetry.space_group_name_H-M   'P 1'
#
loop_
_entity.id
_entity.type
_entity.pdbx_description
1 polymer ?
#
loop_
_entity_poly.entity_id
_entity_poly.type
_entity_poly.pdbx_seq_one_letter_code
_entity_poly.pdbx_strand_id
1 'polypeptide(L)'
;MRVKLVAMGFDTKLAAKVKAFFNYNVMFEQTKGRIHLGEIMEMVLDMFEDVMNAGTLAREPCVKVMVTLMDCKLHEDAIHRGPAQLYPAVREGIREAMNIAGPVLFEPVQIIQFECPAEYMGEISKLIANKRGQLLEMEQVGIMITVKAKLPVGEMLGMSNDLRSATGERVSSSVVEQSYEKLPGELQNKIITQIRSRKGLSENQ
;
A
#
# COMPACT_ATOMS: atom_id res chain seq x y z
N MET A 1 13.28 -3.18 19.14
CA MET A 1 13.22 -2.59 17.79
C MET A 1 14.38 -3.09 16.91
N ARG A 2 15.63 -2.80 17.24
CA ARG A 2 16.84 -3.19 16.50
C ARG A 2 16.95 -4.68 16.16
N VAL A 3 16.70 -5.56 17.14
CA VAL A 3 16.76 -7.03 16.97
C VAL A 3 15.76 -7.54 15.93
N LYS A 4 14.56 -6.97 15.90
CA LYS A 4 13.53 -7.34 14.90
C LYS A 4 13.95 -6.98 13.48
N LEU A 5 14.57 -5.80 13.27
CA LEU A 5 15.08 -5.40 11.96
C LEU A 5 16.17 -6.34 11.46
N VAL A 6 17.11 -6.73 12.32
CA VAL A 6 18.16 -7.68 11.96
C VAL A 6 17.57 -9.04 11.59
N ALA A 7 16.56 -9.50 12.33
CA ALA A 7 15.83 -10.73 12.01
C ALA A 7 15.07 -10.66 10.68
N MET A 8 14.69 -9.44 10.22
CA MET A 8 14.09 -9.19 8.90
C MET A 8 15.11 -9.01 7.78
N GLY A 9 16.41 -9.21 8.04
CA GLY A 9 17.48 -9.14 7.05
C GLY A 9 18.15 -7.77 6.89
N PHE A 10 17.84 -6.79 7.75
CA PHE A 10 18.55 -5.51 7.71
C PHE A 10 19.96 -5.65 8.28
N ASP A 11 20.91 -4.93 7.68
CA ASP A 11 22.27 -4.82 8.21
C ASP A 11 22.28 -4.30 9.64
N THR A 12 23.15 -4.86 10.48
CA THR A 12 23.23 -4.52 11.92
C THR A 12 23.57 -3.05 12.16
N LYS A 13 24.42 -2.45 11.31
CA LYS A 13 24.81 -1.04 11.42
C LYS A 13 23.65 -0.13 11.04
N LEU A 14 22.89 -0.50 10.00
CA LEU A 14 21.68 0.21 9.59
C LEU A 14 20.58 0.09 10.65
N ALA A 15 20.33 -1.11 11.14
CA ALA A 15 19.34 -1.35 12.20
C ALA A 15 19.62 -0.56 13.50
N ALA A 16 20.89 -0.20 13.74
CA ALA A 16 21.25 0.67 14.86
C ALA A 16 20.83 2.13 14.71
N LYS A 17 20.54 2.56 13.49
CA LYS A 17 20.23 3.94 13.12
C LYS A 17 18.73 4.20 12.92
N VAL A 18 17.88 3.23 13.28
CA VAL A 18 16.43 3.38 13.21
C VAL A 18 15.96 4.46 14.19
N LYS A 19 15.10 5.36 13.71
CA LYS A 19 14.46 6.42 14.50
C LYS A 19 12.99 6.16 14.74
N ALA A 20 12.25 5.72 13.72
CA ALA A 20 10.82 5.47 13.84
C ALA A 20 10.35 4.31 12.98
N PHE A 21 9.23 3.73 13.41
CA PHE A 21 8.36 2.86 12.62
C PHE A 21 6.96 3.46 12.62
N PHE A 22 6.36 3.51 11.44
CA PHE A 22 5.00 3.99 11.30
C PHE A 22 4.28 3.23 10.18
N ASN A 23 3.18 2.55 10.51
CA ASN A 23 2.33 1.82 9.55
C ASN A 23 3.11 0.99 8.51
N TYR A 24 4.00 0.09 8.99
CA TYR A 24 4.89 -0.74 8.16
C TYR A 24 5.95 0.03 7.37
N ASN A 25 6.15 1.30 7.68
CA ASN A 25 7.23 2.12 7.13
C ASN A 25 8.30 2.34 8.19
N VAL A 26 9.52 2.63 7.76
CA VAL A 26 10.66 2.81 8.68
C VAL A 26 11.48 4.03 8.30
N MET A 27 11.93 4.75 9.31
CA MET A 27 12.84 5.87 9.14
C MET A 27 14.19 5.61 9.83
N PHE A 28 15.25 5.86 9.08
CA PHE A 28 16.64 5.82 9.55
C PHE A 28 17.27 7.20 9.53
N GLU A 29 18.27 7.40 10.38
CA GLU A 29 19.09 8.60 10.41
C GLU A 29 20.56 8.19 10.24
N GLN A 30 21.21 8.71 9.20
CA GLN A 30 22.59 8.41 8.85
C GLN A 30 23.47 9.67 8.76
N THR A 31 22.99 10.79 9.27
CA THR A 31 23.76 12.04 9.27
C THR A 31 25.08 11.88 10.05
N LYS A 32 26.08 12.64 9.67
CA LYS A 32 27.41 12.61 10.31
C LYS A 32 27.51 13.71 11.36
N GLY A 33 26.95 13.45 12.56
CA GLY A 33 27.21 14.29 13.75
C GLY A 33 26.82 15.76 13.59
N ARG A 34 25.67 16.06 12.97
CA ARG A 34 25.23 17.46 12.84
C ARG A 34 24.81 18.02 14.17
N ILE A 35 25.36 19.20 14.49
CA ILE A 35 24.93 20.01 15.63
C ILE A 35 23.46 20.36 15.43
N HIS A 36 22.67 20.37 16.51
CA HIS A 36 21.25 20.71 16.52
C HIS A 36 20.28 19.69 15.85
N LEU A 37 20.75 18.56 15.32
CA LEU A 37 19.86 17.56 14.76
C LEU A 37 18.82 17.06 15.78
N GLY A 38 19.20 16.91 17.04
CA GLY A 38 18.30 16.52 18.12
C GLY A 38 17.14 17.49 18.34
N GLU A 39 17.35 18.78 18.09
CA GLU A 39 16.34 19.84 18.26
C GLU A 39 15.21 19.72 17.21
N ILE A 40 15.52 19.21 16.02
CA ILE A 40 14.57 19.13 14.91
C ILE A 40 14.02 17.72 14.68
N MET A 41 14.53 16.71 15.34
CA MET A 41 14.22 15.32 15.04
C MET A 41 12.72 15.00 15.21
N GLU A 42 12.07 15.54 16.22
CA GLU A 42 10.64 15.37 16.42
C GLU A 42 9.85 15.92 15.21
N MET A 43 10.19 17.11 14.74
CA MET A 43 9.54 17.73 13.56
C MET A 43 9.79 16.92 12.27
N VAL A 44 10.96 16.29 12.16
CA VAL A 44 11.26 15.39 11.03
C VAL A 44 10.40 14.12 11.11
N LEU A 45 10.20 13.56 12.29
CA LEU A 45 9.36 12.38 12.51
C LEU A 45 7.88 12.70 12.26
N ASP A 46 7.39 13.85 12.72
CA ASP A 46 6.02 14.31 12.44
C ASP A 46 5.75 14.37 10.92
N MET A 47 6.68 14.91 10.15
CA MET A 47 6.54 15.00 8.71
C MET A 47 6.72 13.65 8.00
N PHE A 48 7.55 12.78 8.54
CA PHE A 48 7.61 11.39 8.07
C PHE A 48 6.25 10.71 8.22
N GLU A 49 5.62 10.80 9.39
CA GLU A 49 4.30 10.21 9.63
C GLU A 49 3.22 10.85 8.74
N ASP A 50 3.24 12.17 8.57
CA ASP A 50 2.31 12.90 7.69
C ASP A 50 2.39 12.39 6.24
N VAL A 51 3.60 12.27 5.68
CA VAL A 51 3.80 11.76 4.32
C VAL A 51 3.46 10.28 4.20
N MET A 52 3.77 9.47 5.23
CA MET A 52 3.40 8.04 5.22
C MET A 52 1.89 7.83 5.29
N ASN A 53 1.14 8.72 5.92
CA ASN A 53 -0.32 8.70 5.91
C ASN A 53 -0.93 9.18 4.58
N ALA A 54 -0.24 10.05 3.86
CA ALA A 54 -0.75 10.68 2.64
C ALA A 54 0.34 10.73 1.55
N GLY A 55 0.63 9.57 0.98
CA GLY A 55 1.65 9.38 -0.04
C GLY A 55 1.45 10.22 -1.31
N THR A 56 2.46 10.24 -2.15
CA THR A 56 2.60 11.21 -3.25
C THR A 56 1.65 10.98 -4.42
N LEU A 57 1.23 9.74 -4.70
CA LEU A 57 0.43 9.43 -5.89
C LEU A 57 -1.02 9.94 -5.79
N ALA A 58 -1.71 9.56 -4.74
CA ALA A 58 -3.13 9.85 -4.57
C ALA A 58 -3.52 10.10 -3.10
N ARG A 59 -2.57 10.51 -2.27
CA ARG A 59 -2.74 10.66 -0.82
C ARG A 59 -3.35 9.42 -0.16
N GLU A 60 -2.91 8.24 -0.60
CA GLU A 60 -3.18 6.96 0.05
C GLU A 60 -2.07 6.64 1.06
N PRO A 61 -2.37 5.91 2.14
CA PRO A 61 -1.36 5.50 3.10
C PRO A 61 -0.24 4.69 2.44
N CYS A 62 1.00 5.00 2.80
CA CYS A 62 2.16 4.27 2.32
C CYS A 62 2.40 3.00 3.13
N VAL A 63 2.93 1.98 2.48
CA VAL A 63 3.36 0.73 3.12
C VAL A 63 4.70 0.27 2.54
N LYS A 64 5.54 -0.31 3.39
CA LYS A 64 6.85 -0.87 3.03
C LYS A 64 7.82 0.19 2.44
N VAL A 65 7.72 1.43 2.91
CA VAL A 65 8.62 2.52 2.52
C VAL A 65 9.72 2.65 3.57
N MET A 66 10.94 2.79 3.09
CA MET A 66 12.12 3.10 3.89
C MET A 66 12.60 4.50 3.54
N VAL A 67 12.59 5.40 4.53
CA VAL A 67 13.14 6.75 4.40
C VAL A 67 14.44 6.84 5.18
N THR A 68 15.47 7.37 4.58
CA THR A 68 16.76 7.58 5.26
C THR A 68 17.17 9.04 5.17
N LEU A 69 17.29 9.69 6.34
CA LEU A 69 17.86 11.02 6.42
C LEU A 69 19.39 10.89 6.32
N MET A 70 19.95 11.25 5.18
CA MET A 70 21.38 11.13 4.91
C MET A 70 22.16 12.34 5.40
N ASP A 71 21.63 13.54 5.19
CA ASP A 71 22.22 14.79 5.62
C ASP A 71 21.15 15.88 5.74
N CYS A 72 21.45 16.93 6.50
CA CYS A 72 20.66 18.15 6.56
C CYS A 72 21.56 19.35 6.84
N LYS A 73 21.28 20.46 6.19
CA LYS A 73 21.92 21.73 6.45
C LYS A 73 20.95 22.63 7.21
N LEU A 74 21.25 22.88 8.45
CA LEU A 74 20.42 23.72 9.32
C LEU A 74 20.96 25.14 9.33
N HIS A 75 20.06 26.11 9.46
CA HIS A 75 20.43 27.50 9.68
C HIS A 75 21.09 27.64 11.06
N GLU A 76 22.10 28.49 11.19
CA GLU A 76 22.82 28.70 12.45
C GLU A 76 21.92 29.32 13.51
N ASP A 77 21.04 30.24 13.11
CA ASP A 77 20.11 30.90 14.01
C ASP A 77 18.89 30.00 14.27
N ALA A 78 18.58 29.77 15.55
CA ALA A 78 17.48 28.95 16.02
C ALA A 78 16.09 29.46 15.56
N ILE A 79 15.94 30.76 15.35
CA ILE A 79 14.69 31.38 14.88
C ILE A 79 14.23 30.83 13.53
N HIS A 80 15.18 30.37 12.69
CA HIS A 80 14.95 29.80 11.38
C HIS A 80 14.85 28.26 11.38
N ARG A 81 14.83 27.62 12.55
CA ARG A 81 14.68 26.17 12.73
C ARG A 81 13.32 25.77 13.30
N GLY A 82 12.37 26.68 13.23
CA GLY A 82 11.01 26.43 13.73
C GLY A 82 10.12 25.61 12.75
N PRO A 83 8.94 25.17 13.23
CA PRO A 83 8.00 24.36 12.43
C PRO A 83 7.60 25.00 11.11
N ALA A 84 7.45 26.33 11.09
CA ALA A 84 7.04 27.05 9.87
C ALA A 84 8.01 26.89 8.70
N GLN A 85 9.30 26.71 8.98
CA GLN A 85 10.34 26.50 7.98
C GLN A 85 10.61 25.01 7.75
N LEU A 86 10.65 24.22 8.83
CA LEU A 86 11.06 22.82 8.76
C LEU A 86 9.98 21.90 8.21
N TYR A 87 8.73 22.06 8.60
CA TYR A 87 7.65 21.18 8.13
C TYR A 87 7.50 21.16 6.62
N PRO A 88 7.43 22.30 5.92
CA PRO A 88 7.39 22.29 4.45
C PRO A 88 8.63 21.65 3.83
N ALA A 89 9.83 22.01 4.31
CA ALA A 89 11.09 21.53 3.75
C ALA A 89 11.24 20.01 3.88
N VAL A 90 10.94 19.45 5.06
CA VAL A 90 11.02 18.00 5.29
C VAL A 90 9.95 17.26 4.53
N ARG A 91 8.71 17.75 4.56
CA ARG A 91 7.59 17.14 3.82
C ARG A 91 7.89 17.03 2.34
N GLU A 92 8.28 18.13 1.72
CA GLU A 92 8.56 18.16 0.28
C GLU A 92 9.83 17.36 -0.06
N GLY A 93 10.84 17.38 0.80
CA GLY A 93 12.03 16.55 0.62
C GLY A 93 11.73 15.05 0.61
N ILE A 94 10.86 14.57 1.52
CA ILE A 94 10.41 13.17 1.54
C ILE A 94 9.58 12.86 0.29
N ARG A 95 8.65 13.73 -0.09
CA ARG A 95 7.78 13.54 -1.25
C ARG A 95 8.57 13.49 -2.55
N GLU A 96 9.52 14.38 -2.73
CA GLU A 96 10.37 14.42 -3.92
C GLU A 96 11.23 13.15 -4.01
N ALA A 97 11.87 12.75 -2.91
CA ALA A 97 12.61 11.50 -2.86
C ALA A 97 11.76 10.28 -3.20
N MET A 98 10.51 10.23 -2.70
CA MET A 98 9.55 9.17 -3.04
C MET A 98 9.19 9.19 -4.53
N ASN A 99 8.94 10.35 -5.12
CA ASN A 99 8.60 10.46 -6.54
C ASN A 99 9.75 9.98 -7.43
N ILE A 100 10.98 10.32 -7.08
CA ILE A 100 12.19 9.83 -7.77
C ILE A 100 12.33 8.31 -7.63
N ALA A 101 11.96 7.75 -6.49
CA ALA A 101 12.01 6.31 -6.23
C ALA A 101 10.96 5.50 -7.01
N GLY A 102 10.02 6.15 -7.70
CA GLY A 102 9.01 5.49 -8.53
C GLY A 102 7.94 4.76 -7.70
N PRO A 103 7.11 5.49 -6.93
CA PRO A 103 6.07 4.88 -6.13
C PRO A 103 5.02 4.20 -7.00
N VAL A 104 4.38 3.16 -6.47
CA VAL A 104 3.31 2.41 -7.15
C VAL A 104 2.15 2.18 -6.21
N LEU A 105 0.93 2.10 -6.77
CA LEU A 105 -0.23 1.71 -5.99
C LEU A 105 -0.24 0.19 -5.78
N PHE A 106 -0.65 -0.20 -4.58
CA PHE A 106 -1.06 -1.55 -4.25
C PHE A 106 -2.58 -1.59 -4.13
N GLU A 107 -3.18 -2.70 -4.56
CA GLU A 107 -4.59 -2.95 -4.36
C GLU A 107 -4.80 -4.14 -3.42
N PRO A 108 -5.85 -4.11 -2.57
CA PRO A 108 -6.22 -5.27 -1.79
C PRO A 108 -6.78 -6.35 -2.72
N VAL A 109 -6.31 -7.57 -2.56
CA VAL A 109 -6.81 -8.76 -3.25
C VAL A 109 -7.26 -9.79 -2.25
N GLN A 110 -8.29 -10.56 -2.59
CA GLN A 110 -8.79 -11.67 -1.79
C GLN A 110 -8.74 -12.97 -2.59
N ILE A 111 -8.36 -14.04 -1.92
CA ILE A 111 -8.56 -15.39 -2.40
C ILE A 111 -9.92 -15.84 -1.89
N ILE A 112 -10.82 -16.13 -2.82
CA ILE A 112 -12.19 -16.58 -2.54
C ILE A 112 -12.34 -18.00 -3.01
N GLN A 113 -12.93 -18.82 -2.16
CA GLN A 113 -13.37 -20.15 -2.47
C GLN A 113 -14.85 -20.13 -2.81
N PHE A 114 -15.20 -20.64 -3.97
CA PHE A 114 -16.56 -20.85 -4.44
C PHE A 114 -16.87 -22.33 -4.43
N GLU A 115 -18.04 -22.69 -3.94
CA GLU A 115 -18.56 -24.06 -3.97
C GLU A 115 -19.92 -24.07 -4.64
N CYS A 116 -20.05 -24.83 -5.72
CA CYS A 116 -21.29 -24.93 -6.49
C CYS A 116 -21.39 -26.26 -7.22
N PRO A 117 -22.59 -26.63 -7.74
CA PRO A 117 -22.72 -27.72 -8.70
C PRO A 117 -21.85 -27.47 -9.94
N ALA A 118 -21.21 -28.52 -10.47
CA ALA A 118 -20.28 -28.44 -11.59
C ALA A 118 -20.88 -27.80 -12.85
N GLU A 119 -22.22 -27.88 -13.04
CA GLU A 119 -22.94 -27.24 -14.14
C GLU A 119 -22.75 -25.71 -14.19
N TYR A 120 -22.48 -25.04 -13.05
CA TYR A 120 -22.28 -23.59 -12.95
C TYR A 120 -20.81 -23.13 -13.12
N MET A 121 -19.90 -24.07 -13.34
CA MET A 121 -18.48 -23.76 -13.49
C MET A 121 -18.20 -22.70 -14.56
N GLY A 122 -18.90 -22.81 -15.71
CA GLY A 122 -18.73 -21.85 -16.79
C GLY A 122 -19.13 -20.42 -16.41
N GLU A 123 -20.21 -20.27 -15.65
CA GLU A 123 -20.68 -18.96 -15.18
C GLU A 123 -19.75 -18.37 -14.12
N ILE A 124 -19.26 -19.19 -13.18
CA ILE A 124 -18.27 -18.77 -12.19
C ILE A 124 -16.97 -18.32 -12.86
N SER A 125 -16.48 -19.09 -13.83
CA SER A 125 -15.25 -18.72 -14.57
C SER A 125 -15.40 -17.40 -15.34
N LYS A 126 -16.53 -17.17 -16.00
CA LYS A 126 -16.85 -15.90 -16.67
C LYS A 126 -16.90 -14.74 -15.66
N LEU A 127 -17.56 -14.95 -14.52
CA LEU A 127 -17.67 -13.93 -13.47
C LEU A 127 -16.28 -13.54 -12.94
N ILE A 128 -15.44 -14.53 -12.65
CA ILE A 128 -14.05 -14.30 -12.20
C ILE A 128 -13.29 -13.48 -13.25
N ALA A 129 -13.36 -13.86 -14.53
CA ALA A 129 -12.68 -13.17 -15.61
C ALA A 129 -13.16 -11.70 -15.77
N ASN A 130 -14.47 -11.48 -15.70
CA ASN A 130 -15.07 -10.14 -15.80
C ASN A 130 -14.68 -9.21 -14.65
N LYS A 131 -14.32 -9.78 -13.50
CA LYS A 131 -13.88 -9.06 -12.28
C LYS A 131 -12.35 -8.97 -12.17
N ARG A 132 -11.61 -9.08 -13.26
CA ARG A 132 -10.12 -9.12 -13.29
C ARG A 132 -9.53 -10.21 -12.39
N GLY A 133 -10.34 -11.25 -12.11
CA GLY A 133 -9.91 -12.32 -11.22
C GLY A 133 -9.01 -13.33 -11.94
N GLN A 134 -8.25 -14.04 -11.15
CA GLN A 134 -7.39 -15.14 -11.58
C GLN A 134 -7.84 -16.42 -10.90
N LEU A 135 -8.18 -17.45 -11.68
CA LEU A 135 -8.46 -18.78 -11.19
C LEU A 135 -7.14 -19.40 -10.71
N LEU A 136 -7.12 -19.90 -9.48
CA LEU A 136 -5.93 -20.50 -8.85
C LEU A 136 -6.02 -22.02 -8.83
N GLU A 137 -7.11 -22.55 -8.30
CA GLU A 137 -7.32 -23.97 -8.10
C GLU A 137 -8.76 -24.33 -8.46
N MET A 138 -8.95 -25.57 -8.90
CA MET A 138 -10.26 -26.13 -9.16
C MET A 138 -10.22 -27.62 -8.82
N GLU A 139 -11.17 -28.04 -7.98
CA GLU A 139 -11.33 -29.42 -7.58
C GLU A 139 -12.79 -29.82 -7.73
N GLN A 140 -13.04 -30.97 -8.36
CA GLN A 140 -14.38 -31.53 -8.51
C GLN A 140 -14.50 -32.79 -7.66
N VAL A 141 -15.53 -32.85 -6.83
CA VAL A 141 -15.88 -34.01 -6.02
C VAL A 141 -17.34 -34.38 -6.31
N GLY A 142 -17.53 -35.44 -7.09
CA GLY A 142 -18.86 -35.84 -7.54
C GLY A 142 -19.53 -34.77 -8.40
N ILE A 143 -20.70 -34.31 -7.99
CA ILE A 143 -21.48 -33.25 -8.67
C ILE A 143 -21.12 -31.83 -8.23
N MET A 144 -20.29 -31.69 -7.21
CA MET A 144 -19.85 -30.39 -6.66
C MET A 144 -18.46 -30.01 -7.15
N ILE A 145 -18.25 -28.72 -7.36
CA ILE A 145 -16.95 -28.15 -7.69
C ILE A 145 -16.57 -27.08 -6.68
N THR A 146 -15.32 -27.11 -6.28
CA THR A 146 -14.66 -26.07 -5.47
C THR A 146 -13.68 -25.31 -6.35
N VAL A 147 -13.85 -24.00 -6.43
CA VAL A 147 -13.01 -23.10 -7.22
C VAL A 147 -12.38 -22.07 -6.29
N LYS A 148 -11.06 -21.97 -6.27
CA LYS A 148 -10.35 -20.88 -5.62
C LYS A 148 -9.91 -19.87 -6.66
N ALA A 149 -10.26 -18.62 -6.45
CA ALA A 149 -9.88 -17.53 -7.33
C ALA A 149 -9.38 -16.33 -6.53
N LYS A 150 -8.40 -15.64 -7.11
CA LYS A 150 -7.88 -14.38 -6.59
C LYS A 150 -8.61 -13.24 -7.29
N LEU A 151 -9.20 -12.32 -6.50
CA LEU A 151 -10.01 -11.20 -7.00
C LEU A 151 -9.57 -9.89 -6.33
N PRO A 152 -9.41 -8.80 -7.11
CA PRO A 152 -9.25 -7.46 -6.56
C PRO A 152 -10.52 -7.03 -5.82
N VAL A 153 -10.35 -6.54 -4.58
CA VAL A 153 -11.50 -6.12 -3.75
C VAL A 153 -12.31 -5.00 -4.41
N GLY A 154 -11.65 -4.11 -5.15
CA GLY A 154 -12.32 -3.03 -5.88
C GLY A 154 -13.30 -3.50 -6.95
N GLU A 155 -13.12 -4.71 -7.50
CA GLU A 155 -13.99 -5.30 -8.53
C GLU A 155 -15.12 -6.16 -7.93
N MET A 156 -15.07 -6.44 -6.63
CA MET A 156 -16.05 -7.32 -5.97
C MET A 156 -17.38 -6.65 -5.67
N LEU A 157 -17.47 -5.33 -5.88
CA LEU A 157 -18.73 -4.62 -5.68
C LEU A 157 -19.84 -5.22 -6.57
N GLY A 158 -20.97 -5.57 -5.96
CA GLY A 158 -22.10 -6.21 -6.65
C GLY A 158 -21.95 -7.72 -6.93
N MET A 159 -20.79 -8.31 -6.61
CA MET A 159 -20.48 -9.71 -6.91
C MET A 159 -21.49 -10.70 -6.35
N SER A 160 -22.02 -10.47 -5.15
CA SER A 160 -23.04 -11.34 -4.55
C SER A 160 -24.32 -11.39 -5.38
N ASN A 161 -24.74 -10.27 -5.98
CA ASN A 161 -25.89 -10.21 -6.85
C ASN A 161 -25.62 -10.91 -8.19
N ASP A 162 -24.40 -10.70 -8.73
CA ASP A 162 -23.97 -11.36 -9.97
C ASP A 162 -23.94 -12.88 -9.79
N LEU A 163 -23.42 -13.38 -8.64
CA LEU A 163 -23.40 -14.80 -8.29
C LEU A 163 -24.82 -15.38 -8.18
N ARG A 164 -25.71 -14.70 -7.46
CA ARG A 164 -27.12 -15.14 -7.34
C ARG A 164 -27.81 -15.26 -8.69
N SER A 165 -27.64 -14.24 -9.53
CA SER A 165 -28.25 -14.23 -10.88
C SER A 165 -27.69 -15.33 -11.77
N ALA A 166 -26.36 -15.59 -11.70
CA ALA A 166 -25.70 -16.58 -12.52
C ALA A 166 -25.98 -18.03 -12.10
N THR A 167 -26.23 -18.29 -10.81
CA THR A 167 -26.30 -19.66 -10.27
C THR A 167 -27.60 -20.00 -9.56
N GLY A 168 -28.60 -19.12 -9.59
CA GLY A 168 -29.87 -19.35 -8.90
C GLY A 168 -29.69 -19.61 -7.41
N GLU A 169 -28.78 -18.88 -6.75
CA GLU A 169 -28.43 -19.01 -5.32
C GLU A 169 -27.74 -20.33 -4.93
N ARG A 170 -27.26 -21.12 -5.90
CA ARG A 170 -26.65 -22.43 -5.66
C ARG A 170 -25.13 -22.39 -5.46
N VAL A 171 -24.57 -21.20 -5.25
CA VAL A 171 -23.15 -21.03 -4.95
C VAL A 171 -22.97 -20.52 -3.54
N SER A 172 -22.04 -21.09 -2.81
CA SER A 172 -21.46 -20.51 -1.60
C SER A 172 -20.10 -19.89 -1.90
N SER A 173 -19.76 -18.82 -1.20
CA SER A 173 -18.45 -18.18 -1.33
C SER A 173 -17.91 -17.79 0.03
N SER A 174 -16.62 -18.03 0.25
CA SER A 174 -15.91 -17.68 1.48
C SER A 174 -14.55 -17.07 1.16
N VAL A 175 -14.15 -16.08 1.95
CA VAL A 175 -12.81 -15.49 1.85
C VAL A 175 -11.83 -16.40 2.57
N VAL A 176 -10.79 -16.85 1.87
CA VAL A 176 -9.73 -17.71 2.41
C VAL A 176 -8.56 -16.88 2.90
N GLU A 177 -8.15 -15.89 2.11
CA GLU A 177 -6.97 -15.06 2.37
C GLU A 177 -7.20 -13.65 1.84
N GLN A 178 -6.51 -12.68 2.45
CA GLN A 178 -6.45 -11.31 1.96
C GLN A 178 -5.00 -10.81 2.00
N SER A 179 -4.60 -10.15 0.92
CA SER A 179 -3.26 -9.58 0.79
C SER A 179 -3.29 -8.27 -0.01
N TYR A 180 -2.13 -7.62 -0.11
CA TYR A 180 -1.96 -6.46 -0.99
C TYR A 180 -0.99 -6.82 -2.10
N GLU A 181 -1.39 -6.57 -3.35
CA GLU A 181 -0.55 -6.79 -4.52
C GLU A 181 -0.37 -5.48 -5.31
N LYS A 182 0.74 -5.40 -6.03
CA LYS A 182 1.00 -4.27 -6.91
C LYS A 182 -0.07 -4.21 -8.00
N LEU A 183 -0.71 -3.04 -8.12
CA LEU A 183 -1.66 -2.79 -9.19
C LEU A 183 -0.95 -2.90 -10.56
N PRO A 184 -1.54 -3.60 -11.57
CA PRO A 184 -0.97 -3.68 -12.91
C PRO A 184 -0.64 -2.30 -13.50
N GLY A 185 0.54 -2.18 -14.16
CA GLY A 185 1.05 -0.90 -14.64
C GLY A 185 0.09 -0.13 -15.53
N GLU A 186 -0.63 -0.83 -16.40
CA GLU A 186 -1.64 -0.27 -17.30
C GLU A 186 -2.81 0.41 -16.57
N LEU A 187 -3.11 -0.03 -15.34
CA LEU A 187 -4.20 0.49 -14.53
C LEU A 187 -3.76 1.58 -13.56
N GLN A 188 -2.45 1.72 -13.29
CA GLN A 188 -1.92 2.67 -12.30
C GLN A 188 -2.47 4.08 -12.53
N ASN A 189 -2.25 4.65 -13.70
CA ASN A 189 -2.66 6.03 -14.00
C ASN A 189 -4.18 6.21 -13.92
N LYS A 190 -4.95 5.27 -14.44
CA LYS A 190 -6.43 5.31 -14.39
C LYS A 190 -6.93 5.33 -12.96
N ILE A 191 -6.42 4.45 -12.12
CA ILE A 191 -6.86 4.33 -10.72
C ILE A 191 -6.38 5.54 -9.89
N ILE A 192 -5.14 6.01 -10.10
CA ILE A 192 -4.64 7.24 -9.47
C ILE A 192 -5.58 8.41 -9.77
N THR A 193 -5.91 8.65 -11.04
CA THR A 193 -6.82 9.72 -11.44
C THR A 193 -8.20 9.58 -10.79
N GLN A 194 -8.75 8.38 -10.75
CA GLN A 194 -10.04 8.11 -10.09
C GLN A 194 -10.02 8.40 -8.60
N ILE A 195 -8.96 8.00 -7.88
CA ILE A 195 -8.82 8.25 -6.44
C ILE A 195 -8.66 9.75 -6.21
N ARG A 196 -7.79 10.42 -6.99
CA ARG A 196 -7.57 11.87 -6.91
C ARG A 196 -8.87 12.65 -7.12
N SER A 197 -9.63 12.31 -8.15
CA SER A 197 -10.94 12.94 -8.44
C SER A 197 -11.91 12.76 -7.28
N ARG A 198 -12.03 11.55 -6.71
CA ARG A 198 -12.90 11.30 -5.54
C ARG A 198 -12.49 12.09 -4.29
N LYS A 199 -11.20 12.35 -4.13
CA LYS A 199 -10.65 13.13 -3.01
C LYS A 199 -10.62 14.64 -3.28
N GLY A 200 -11.04 15.10 -4.46
CA GLY A 200 -10.99 16.51 -4.85
C GLY A 200 -9.57 17.06 -4.99
N LEU A 201 -8.59 16.20 -5.31
CA LEU A 201 -7.20 16.59 -5.52
C LEU A 201 -7.02 17.08 -6.96
N SER A 202 -6.33 18.22 -7.13
CA SER A 202 -5.97 18.74 -8.46
C SER A 202 -4.97 17.80 -9.15
N GLU A 203 -4.87 17.89 -10.50
CA GLU A 203 -3.95 17.05 -11.27
C GLU A 203 -2.48 17.29 -10.90
N ASN A 204 -2.15 18.46 -10.36
CA ASN A 204 -0.79 18.94 -10.09
C ASN A 204 -0.40 19.04 -8.60
N GLN A 205 -1.13 18.38 -7.69
CA GLN A 205 -0.80 18.37 -6.25
C GLN A 205 -0.37 16.99 -5.78
#